data_a4bb456cfffc4c8a9a84f5cf5290f7a2
#
_entry.id   a4bb456cfffc4c8a9a84f5cf5290f7a2
#
_cell.length_a   1.000
_cell.length_b   1.000
_cell.length_c   1.000
_cell.angle_alpha   90.00
_cell.angle_beta   90.00
_cell.angle_gamma   90.00
#
_symmetry.space_group_name_H-M   'P 1'
#
loop_
_entity.id
_entity.type
_entity.pdbx_description
1 polymer ?
#
loop_
_entity_poly.entity_id
_entity_poly.type
_entity_poly.pdbx_seq_one_letter_code
_entity_poly.pdbx_strand_id
1 'polypeptide(L)'
;MNSKNFMGNFNYSQVKTEDDFIFIETQQSFKKGERFYMILEYFGNPRIAKKAPWDGGWVFTKDEQGNPWISVAQEGDGTSLWLPSKDIWNDEPDEGIEMKIITPKDLTGVGNGKLISQTVEKGKNVFTWEVKNPINL
;
A
#
# COMPACT_ATOMS: atom_id res chain seq x y z
N MET A 1 10.53 -2.99 8.64
CA MET A 1 9.74 -1.73 8.59
C MET A 1 9.93 -0.98 9.89
N ASN A 2 10.49 0.21 9.85
CA ASN A 2 10.75 0.98 11.07
C ASN A 2 9.75 2.12 11.18
N SER A 3 9.23 2.31 12.39
CA SER A 3 8.31 3.34 12.89
C SER A 3 7.07 3.62 12.00
N LYS A 4 5.94 3.32 12.57
CA LYS A 4 4.61 3.60 12.01
C LYS A 4 3.98 4.71 12.85
N ASN A 5 3.62 5.81 12.21
CA ASN A 5 2.81 6.84 12.83
C ASN A 5 1.35 6.60 12.42
N PHE A 6 0.46 6.59 13.41
CA PHE A 6 -0.96 6.43 13.18
C PHE A 6 -1.64 7.78 13.43
N MET A 7 -2.34 8.29 12.44
CA MET A 7 -3.23 9.44 12.60
C MET A 7 -4.66 8.99 12.32
N GLY A 8 -5.45 8.94 13.34
CA GLY A 8 -6.90 8.74 13.25
C GLY A 8 -7.60 9.71 14.17
N ASN A 9 -8.90 9.88 14.02
CA ASN A 9 -9.72 10.62 14.99
C ASN A 9 -9.83 9.90 16.36
N PHE A 10 -8.99 8.90 16.58
CA PHE A 10 -8.94 8.10 17.79
C PHE A 10 -7.64 8.35 18.56
N ASN A 11 -7.75 8.55 19.85
CA ASN A 11 -6.60 8.46 20.71
C ASN A 11 -6.15 6.99 20.75
N TYR A 12 -5.03 6.67 20.16
CA TYR A 12 -4.37 5.37 20.33
C TYR A 12 -3.33 5.48 21.44
N SER A 13 -3.19 4.42 22.23
CA SER A 13 -2.19 4.42 23.28
C SER A 13 -0.91 3.72 22.86
N GLN A 14 -1.01 2.67 22.05
CA GLN A 14 0.16 1.92 21.62
C GLN A 14 -0.04 1.24 20.26
N VAL A 15 1.06 1.17 19.49
CA VAL A 15 1.18 0.36 18.28
C VAL A 15 2.34 -0.61 18.48
N LYS A 16 2.07 -1.90 18.41
CA LYS A 16 3.06 -2.97 18.48
C LYS A 16 3.07 -3.74 17.18
N THR A 17 4.26 -4.06 16.70
CA THR A 17 4.44 -5.01 15.59
C THR A 17 5.08 -6.26 16.16
N GLU A 18 4.47 -7.40 15.93
CA GLU A 18 4.97 -8.70 16.37
C GLU A 18 4.69 -9.70 15.26
N ASP A 19 5.73 -10.38 14.81
CA ASP A 19 5.70 -11.22 13.62
C ASP A 19 5.08 -10.47 12.41
N ASP A 20 4.06 -11.01 11.79
CA ASP A 20 3.35 -10.43 10.64
C ASP A 20 2.14 -9.57 11.05
N PHE A 21 1.95 -9.33 12.34
CA PHE A 21 0.79 -8.59 12.86
C PHE A 21 1.14 -7.19 13.31
N ILE A 22 0.16 -6.29 13.11
CA ILE A 22 0.16 -4.93 13.63
C ILE A 22 -0.96 -4.84 14.66
N PHE A 23 -0.58 -4.75 15.92
CA PHE A 23 -1.51 -4.57 17.03
C PHE A 23 -1.71 -3.08 17.29
N ILE A 24 -2.96 -2.65 17.30
CA ILE A 24 -3.35 -1.26 17.55
C ILE A 24 -4.29 -1.27 18.75
N GLU A 25 -3.81 -0.73 19.87
CA GLU A 25 -4.63 -0.54 21.03
C GLU A 25 -5.42 0.76 20.90
N THR A 26 -6.76 0.64 20.90
CA THR A 26 -7.66 1.79 20.86
C THR A 26 -8.18 2.12 22.25
N GLN A 27 -8.32 3.43 22.57
CA GLN A 27 -8.83 3.87 23.86
C GLN A 27 -10.34 3.70 24.02
N GLN A 28 -11.03 3.29 22.97
CA GLN A 28 -12.47 3.04 22.98
C GLN A 28 -12.80 1.69 22.39
N SER A 29 -13.88 1.09 22.84
CA SER A 29 -14.42 -0.13 22.28
C SER A 29 -15.39 0.18 21.14
N PHE A 30 -15.36 -0.62 20.08
CA PHE A 30 -16.28 -0.55 18.97
C PHE A 30 -17.36 -1.62 19.06
N LYS A 31 -18.60 -1.26 18.75
CA LYS A 31 -19.72 -2.19 18.69
C LYS A 31 -19.81 -2.83 17.31
N LYS A 32 -20.42 -4.01 17.24
CA LYS A 32 -20.73 -4.66 15.97
C LYS A 32 -21.54 -3.73 15.05
N GLY A 33 -21.06 -3.53 13.82
CA GLY A 33 -21.69 -2.65 12.82
C GLY A 33 -21.29 -1.16 12.93
N GLU A 34 -20.49 -0.79 13.90
CA GLU A 34 -19.94 0.55 13.99
C GLU A 34 -18.83 0.75 12.94
N ARG A 35 -18.87 1.88 12.22
CA ARG A 35 -17.83 2.25 11.25
C ARG A 35 -16.81 3.17 11.90
N PHE A 36 -15.55 2.94 11.58
CA PHE A 36 -14.45 3.82 11.98
C PHE A 36 -13.47 4.02 10.82
N TYR A 37 -12.70 5.08 10.90
CA TYR A 37 -11.63 5.39 9.93
C TYR A 37 -10.29 5.26 10.62
N MET A 38 -9.31 4.72 9.90
CA MET A 38 -7.94 4.59 10.38
C MET A 38 -6.97 5.07 9.31
N ILE A 39 -5.99 5.89 9.71
CA ILE A 39 -4.91 6.33 8.85
C ILE A 39 -3.63 5.68 9.34
N LEU A 40 -2.97 4.95 8.46
CA LEU A 40 -1.64 4.38 8.70
C LEU A 40 -0.60 5.14 7.89
N GLU A 41 0.37 5.71 8.58
CA GLU A 41 1.58 6.22 7.94
C GLU A 41 2.73 5.25 8.18
N TYR A 42 3.39 4.81 7.11
CA TYR A 42 4.53 3.91 7.20
C TYR A 42 5.59 4.29 6.18
N PHE A 43 6.84 4.01 6.52
CA PHE A 43 7.99 4.27 5.66
C PHE A 43 9.09 3.27 5.97
N GLY A 44 10.06 3.16 5.07
CA GLY A 44 11.22 2.29 5.26
C GLY A 44 11.73 1.73 3.94
N ASN A 45 12.66 0.81 4.04
CA ASN A 45 13.17 0.07 2.90
C ASN A 45 12.25 -1.11 2.62
N PRO A 46 11.67 -1.22 1.43
CA PRO A 46 10.84 -2.36 1.09
C PRO A 46 11.69 -3.63 0.93
N ARG A 47 11.03 -4.78 1.08
CA ARG A 47 11.64 -6.07 0.71
C ARG A 47 11.93 -6.08 -0.78
N ILE A 48 13.15 -6.47 -1.15
CA ILE A 48 13.55 -6.64 -2.55
C ILE A 48 13.34 -8.09 -2.96
N ALA A 49 12.67 -8.30 -4.09
CA ALA A 49 12.51 -9.62 -4.68
C ALA A 49 13.86 -10.17 -5.14
N LYS A 50 14.18 -11.40 -4.78
CA LYS A 50 15.42 -12.07 -5.19
C LYS A 50 15.27 -12.79 -6.53
N LYS A 51 14.09 -13.32 -6.80
CA LYS A 51 13.76 -14.11 -7.99
C LYS A 51 12.32 -13.86 -8.43
N ALA A 52 12.02 -12.61 -8.81
CA ALA A 52 10.70 -12.26 -9.33
C ALA A 52 10.34 -13.10 -10.59
N PRO A 53 9.06 -13.48 -10.78
CA PRO A 53 7.90 -13.20 -9.93
C PRO A 53 7.70 -14.19 -8.78
N TRP A 54 8.53 -15.23 -8.68
CA TRP A 54 8.36 -16.38 -7.79
C TRP A 54 8.61 -16.07 -6.31
N ASP A 55 9.40 -15.05 -6.02
CA ASP A 55 9.52 -14.49 -4.68
C ASP A 55 9.07 -13.03 -4.71
N GLY A 56 8.24 -12.67 -3.73
CA GLY A 56 7.63 -11.35 -3.70
C GLY A 56 8.55 -10.26 -3.18
N GLY A 57 8.26 -9.05 -3.58
CA GLY A 57 8.97 -7.84 -3.18
C GLY A 57 9.09 -6.82 -4.29
N TRP A 58 9.83 -5.76 -4.02
CA TRP A 58 10.11 -4.72 -4.98
C TRP A 58 11.22 -5.12 -5.95
N VAL A 59 11.04 -4.78 -7.21
CA VAL A 59 12.01 -4.98 -8.28
C VAL A 59 12.47 -3.62 -8.78
N PHE A 60 13.75 -3.33 -8.67
CA PHE A 60 14.37 -2.13 -9.20
C PHE A 60 15.27 -2.52 -10.36
N THR A 61 14.90 -2.14 -11.56
CA THR A 61 15.63 -2.44 -12.79
C THR A 61 15.58 -1.25 -13.76
N LYS A 62 16.01 -1.46 -14.99
CA LYS A 62 15.97 -0.47 -16.06
C LYS A 62 15.30 -1.07 -17.28
N ASP A 63 14.66 -0.21 -18.08
CA ASP A 63 14.15 -0.57 -19.40
C ASP A 63 15.31 -0.67 -20.42
N GLU A 64 14.96 -1.01 -21.66
CA GLU A 64 15.94 -1.14 -22.76
C GLU A 64 16.66 0.18 -23.10
N GLN A 65 16.07 1.32 -22.76
CA GLN A 65 16.63 2.66 -22.94
C GLN A 65 17.46 3.12 -21.74
N GLY A 66 17.51 2.33 -20.67
CA GLY A 66 18.24 2.64 -19.45
C GLY A 66 17.47 3.46 -18.42
N ASN A 67 16.18 3.72 -18.64
CA ASN A 67 15.33 4.44 -17.69
C ASN A 67 14.95 3.54 -16.49
N PRO A 68 14.73 4.12 -15.31
CA PRO A 68 14.29 3.35 -14.15
C PRO A 68 12.97 2.61 -14.39
N TRP A 69 12.94 1.33 -14.10
CA TRP A 69 11.75 0.50 -14.07
C TRP A 69 11.57 -0.09 -12.68
N ILE A 70 10.50 0.30 -12.00
CA ILE A 70 10.23 -0.07 -10.62
C ILE A 70 8.88 -0.78 -10.58
N SER A 71 8.84 -1.99 -10.06
CA SER A 71 7.62 -2.79 -9.96
C SER A 71 7.56 -3.55 -8.65
N VAL A 72 6.39 -4.11 -8.36
CA VAL A 72 6.17 -5.00 -7.23
C VAL A 72 5.81 -6.38 -7.78
N ALA A 73 6.52 -7.40 -7.35
CA ALA A 73 6.15 -8.80 -7.53
C ALA A 73 5.46 -9.26 -6.24
N GLN A 74 4.25 -9.81 -6.33
CA GLN A 74 3.49 -10.21 -5.15
C GLN A 74 2.78 -11.56 -5.29
N GLU A 75 3.05 -12.29 -6.36
CA GLU A 75 2.50 -13.62 -6.56
C GLU A 75 2.87 -14.55 -5.40
N GLY A 76 1.87 -15.14 -4.76
CA GLY A 76 2.02 -16.05 -3.63
C GLY A 76 2.26 -15.40 -2.27
N ASP A 77 2.85 -14.21 -2.23
CA ASP A 77 3.15 -13.50 -0.97
C ASP A 77 2.12 -12.39 -0.62
N GLY A 78 1.32 -11.98 -1.60
CA GLY A 78 0.21 -11.04 -1.40
C GLY A 78 0.61 -9.56 -1.26
N THR A 79 -0.42 -8.74 -1.02
CA THR A 79 -0.33 -7.27 -0.95
C THR A 79 0.43 -6.79 0.30
N SER A 80 0.51 -7.61 1.35
CA SER A 80 1.23 -7.30 2.60
C SER A 80 2.73 -7.00 2.42
N LEU A 81 3.31 -7.38 1.29
CA LEU A 81 4.70 -7.07 0.93
C LEU A 81 4.99 -5.57 0.86
N TRP A 82 4.01 -4.78 0.49
CA TRP A 82 4.21 -3.35 0.26
C TRP A 82 3.15 -2.46 0.92
N LEU A 83 2.01 -3.03 1.31
CA LEU A 83 0.89 -2.34 1.91
C LEU A 83 0.50 -3.06 3.22
N PRO A 84 0.29 -2.34 4.34
CA PRO A 84 -0.27 -2.95 5.53
C PRO A 84 -1.75 -3.30 5.29
N SER A 85 -1.98 -4.52 4.87
CA SER A 85 -3.29 -5.07 4.53
C SER A 85 -3.50 -6.41 5.23
N LYS A 86 -4.74 -6.88 5.27
CA LYS A 86 -5.03 -8.26 5.63
C LYS A 86 -4.63 -9.16 4.48
N ASP A 87 -3.94 -10.23 4.79
CA ASP A 87 -3.52 -11.25 3.84
C ASP A 87 -4.53 -12.41 3.84
N ILE A 88 -5.78 -12.07 3.56
CA ILE A 88 -6.93 -12.99 3.56
C ILE A 88 -7.65 -12.87 2.23
N TRP A 89 -7.81 -13.98 1.54
CA TRP A 89 -8.36 -14.06 0.18
C TRP A 89 -9.85 -13.70 0.08
N ASN A 90 -10.59 -13.75 1.16
CA ASN A 90 -12.04 -13.54 1.20
C ASN A 90 -12.45 -12.25 1.91
N ASP A 91 -11.54 -11.31 2.07
CA ASP A 91 -11.82 -10.01 2.70
C ASP A 91 -11.43 -8.86 1.77
N GLU A 92 -12.23 -8.67 0.73
CA GLU A 92 -12.06 -7.59 -0.23
C GLU A 92 -12.66 -6.28 0.31
N PRO A 93 -12.08 -5.12 -0.02
CA PRO A 93 -12.67 -3.83 0.32
C PRO A 93 -14.02 -3.62 -0.38
N ASP A 94 -15.11 -3.51 0.40
CA ASP A 94 -16.49 -3.37 -0.11
C ASP A 94 -16.71 -2.14 -0.99
N GLU A 95 -15.99 -1.06 -0.75
CA GLU A 95 -16.12 0.21 -1.46
C GLU A 95 -14.99 0.43 -2.49
N GLY A 96 -14.14 -0.57 -2.71
CA GLY A 96 -13.01 -0.49 -3.63
C GLY A 96 -11.77 0.15 -3.02
N ILE A 97 -10.82 0.51 -3.89
CA ILE A 97 -9.55 1.13 -3.51
C ILE A 97 -9.30 2.35 -4.40
N GLU A 98 -8.94 3.48 -3.79
CA GLU A 98 -8.28 4.59 -4.47
C GLU A 98 -6.80 4.58 -4.13
N MET A 99 -5.94 4.63 -5.15
CA MET A 99 -4.50 4.61 -5.02
C MET A 99 -3.89 5.87 -5.64
N LYS A 100 -3.18 6.66 -4.83
CA LYS A 100 -2.40 7.81 -5.30
C LYS A 100 -0.93 7.46 -5.35
N ILE A 101 -0.37 7.42 -6.56
CA ILE A 101 1.04 7.15 -6.80
C ILE A 101 1.74 8.46 -7.13
N ILE A 102 2.68 8.85 -6.28
CA ILE A 102 3.44 10.08 -6.41
C ILE A 102 4.86 9.74 -6.84
N THR A 103 5.25 10.23 -8.01
CA THR A 103 6.54 9.92 -8.62
C THR A 103 7.36 11.17 -8.92
N PRO A 104 8.69 11.07 -9.11
CA PRO A 104 9.47 12.06 -9.80
C PRO A 104 8.89 12.37 -11.19
N LYS A 105 9.25 13.55 -11.77
CA LYS A 105 8.68 14.03 -13.04
C LYS A 105 8.88 13.10 -14.23
N ASP A 106 9.95 12.38 -14.24
CA ASP A 106 10.43 11.49 -15.32
C ASP A 106 9.85 10.08 -15.22
N LEU A 107 9.05 9.81 -14.19
CA LEU A 107 8.42 8.51 -13.98
C LEU A 107 6.90 8.60 -14.09
N THR A 108 6.31 7.55 -14.65
CA THR A 108 4.87 7.35 -14.70
C THR A 108 4.45 6.35 -13.62
N GLY A 109 3.51 6.75 -12.77
CA GLY A 109 2.92 5.86 -11.76
C GLY A 109 1.78 5.05 -12.35
N VAL A 110 1.93 3.73 -12.38
CA VAL A 110 0.90 2.80 -12.87
C VAL A 110 0.37 1.97 -11.71
N GLY A 111 -0.94 1.95 -11.55
CA GLY A 111 -1.66 1.16 -10.56
C GLY A 111 -2.71 0.26 -11.20
N ASN A 112 -3.36 -0.55 -10.40
CA ASN A 112 -4.47 -1.38 -10.84
C ASN A 112 -5.73 -0.53 -11.08
N GLY A 113 -6.62 -1.00 -11.96
CA GLY A 113 -7.91 -0.38 -12.21
C GLY A 113 -7.89 0.69 -13.29
N LYS A 114 -8.62 1.77 -13.08
CA LYS A 114 -8.79 2.88 -14.03
C LYS A 114 -8.06 4.11 -13.56
N LEU A 115 -7.28 4.74 -14.44
CA LEU A 115 -6.69 6.06 -14.18
C LEU A 115 -7.80 7.12 -14.14
N ILE A 116 -7.95 7.76 -13.00
CA ILE A 116 -8.96 8.80 -12.76
C ILE A 116 -8.39 10.18 -13.04
N SER A 117 -7.16 10.44 -12.59
CA SER A 117 -6.50 11.73 -12.81
C SER A 117 -4.99 11.62 -12.85
N GLN A 118 -4.39 12.58 -13.55
CA GLN A 118 -2.96 12.83 -13.55
C GLN A 118 -2.75 14.34 -13.36
N THR A 119 -2.01 14.70 -12.33
CA THR A 119 -1.69 16.10 -11.98
C THR A 119 -0.21 16.26 -11.65
N VAL A 120 0.23 17.51 -11.53
CA VAL A 120 1.57 17.83 -11.04
C VAL A 120 1.44 18.64 -9.77
N GLU A 121 1.97 18.14 -8.67
CA GLU A 121 1.94 18.79 -7.37
C GLU A 121 3.34 18.90 -6.79
N LYS A 122 3.72 20.09 -6.36
CA LYS A 122 5.05 20.37 -5.78
C LYS A 122 6.22 19.78 -6.58
N GLY A 123 6.09 19.80 -7.94
CA GLY A 123 7.13 19.34 -8.83
C GLY A 123 7.21 17.80 -9.02
N LYS A 124 6.23 17.06 -8.53
CA LYS A 124 6.09 15.61 -8.72
C LYS A 124 4.83 15.29 -9.51
N ASN A 125 4.84 14.17 -10.23
CA ASN A 125 3.63 13.65 -10.85
C ASN A 125 2.78 12.93 -9.80
N VAL A 126 1.46 13.11 -9.88
CA VAL A 126 0.47 12.44 -9.04
C VAL A 126 -0.53 11.73 -9.94
N PHE A 127 -0.60 10.42 -9.82
CA PHE A 127 -1.52 9.57 -10.58
C PHE A 127 -2.54 8.99 -9.60
N THR A 128 -3.84 9.19 -9.87
CA THR A 128 -4.92 8.60 -9.09
C THR A 128 -5.58 7.47 -9.86
N TRP A 129 -5.56 6.28 -9.29
CA TRP A 129 -6.16 5.06 -9.83
C TRP A 129 -7.31 4.60 -8.95
N GLU A 130 -8.36 4.05 -9.54
CA GLU A 130 -9.52 3.51 -8.84
C GLU A 130 -9.77 2.06 -9.25
N VAL A 131 -9.96 1.20 -8.27
CA VAL A 131 -10.39 -0.19 -8.44
C VAL A 131 -11.70 -0.38 -7.70
N LYS A 132 -12.77 -0.73 -8.39
CA LYS A 132 -14.10 -0.93 -7.77
C LYS A 132 -14.26 -2.29 -7.11
N ASN A 133 -13.67 -3.31 -7.70
CA ASN A 133 -13.70 -4.68 -7.20
C ASN A 133 -12.26 -5.20 -7.14
N PRO A 134 -11.49 -4.79 -6.12
CA PRO A 134 -10.12 -5.25 -5.97
C PRO A 134 -10.10 -6.73 -5.59
N ILE A 135 -9.16 -7.47 -6.15
CA ILE A 135 -8.83 -8.81 -5.71
C ILE A 135 -7.69 -8.69 -4.72
N ASN A 136 -7.87 -9.28 -3.57
CA ASN A 136 -6.94 -9.18 -2.45
C ASN A 136 -5.97 -10.37 -2.50
N LEU A 137 -4.93 -10.26 -3.29
CA LEU A 137 -3.85 -11.25 -3.40
C LEU A 137 -2.51 -10.61 -3.17
#